data_fd8de96d6ff9148875a1e77e618358c5
#
_entry.id   fd8de96d6ff9148875a1e77e618358c5
#
_cell.length_a   1.000
_cell.length_b   1.000
_cell.length_c   1.000
_cell.angle_alpha   90.00
_cell.angle_beta   90.00
_cell.angle_gamma   90.00
#
_symmetry.space_group_name_H-M   'P 1'
#
loop_
_entity.id
_entity.type
_entity.pdbx_description
1 polymer ?
#
loop_
_entity_poly.entity_id
_entity_poly.type
_entity_poly.pdbx_seq_one_letter_code
_entity_poly.pdbx_strand_id
1 'polypeptide(L)'
;MTEPIFLQGICKDYLWGGNRLREEFGKESDADKIAESWELACHKDGSSILTSGSDAGLNLREYLDKNGTAFLGTNCADCTTVPVLIKLIDAKQDLSCLLY
;
A
#
# COMPACT_ATOMS: atom_id res chain seq x y z
N MET A 1 -5.28 4.54 23.47
CA MET A 1 -4.00 4.92 22.85
C MET A 1 -3.79 4.13 21.58
N THR A 2 -3.34 4.79 20.53
CA THR A 2 -3.14 4.15 19.24
C THR A 2 -1.71 3.62 19.15
N GLU A 3 -1.58 2.34 18.83
CA GLU A 3 -0.28 1.72 18.60
C GLU A 3 0.12 1.87 17.13
N PRO A 4 1.43 1.89 16.82
CA PRO A 4 1.87 1.83 15.44
C PRO A 4 1.36 0.57 14.75
N ILE A 5 0.96 0.72 13.51
CA ILE A 5 0.44 -0.37 12.70
C ILE A 5 1.46 -0.65 11.60
N PHE A 6 1.92 -1.88 11.52
CA PHE A 6 2.83 -2.29 10.44
C PHE A 6 2.02 -2.83 9.27
N LEU A 7 2.41 -2.43 8.07
CA LEU A 7 1.71 -2.78 6.84
C LEU A 7 2.64 -3.50 5.87
N GLN A 8 2.07 -4.42 5.13
CA GLN A 8 2.71 -5.05 3.99
C GLN A 8 2.17 -4.38 2.72
N GLY A 9 3.07 -3.93 1.85
CA GLY A 9 2.69 -3.31 0.59
C GLY A 9 2.08 -4.29 -0.40
N ILE A 10 1.29 -3.78 -1.31
CA ILE A 10 0.72 -4.53 -2.41
C ILE A 10 1.60 -4.31 -3.64
N CYS A 11 2.10 -5.40 -4.23
CA CYS A 11 2.95 -5.34 -5.41
C CYS A 11 2.13 -5.28 -6.69
N LYS A 12 2.57 -4.44 -7.61
CA LYS A 12 1.96 -4.29 -8.93
C LYS A 12 2.92 -4.72 -10.01
N ASP A 13 2.41 -5.46 -10.98
CA ASP A 13 3.16 -6.03 -12.08
C ASP A 13 2.79 -5.31 -13.38
N TYR A 14 3.64 -4.36 -13.79
CA TYR A 14 3.45 -3.64 -15.04
C TYR A 14 4.62 -3.94 -15.99
N LEU A 15 4.39 -3.81 -17.29
CA LEU A 15 5.38 -4.14 -18.31
C LEU A 15 6.70 -3.39 -18.16
N TRP A 16 6.64 -2.17 -17.66
CA TRP A 16 7.83 -1.31 -17.48
C TRP A 16 8.62 -1.62 -16.20
N GLY A 17 8.14 -2.52 -15.37
CA GLY A 17 8.77 -2.84 -14.10
C GLY A 17 10.02 -3.69 -14.21
N GLY A 18 10.82 -3.70 -13.15
CA GLY A 18 12.02 -4.51 -13.02
C GLY A 18 11.98 -5.43 -11.82
N ASN A 19 13.16 -5.74 -11.27
CA ASN A 19 13.31 -6.65 -10.14
C ASN A 19 14.00 -6.01 -8.94
N ARG A 20 14.24 -4.70 -8.96
CA ARG A 20 14.96 -4.02 -7.88
C ARG A 20 14.22 -4.05 -6.56
N LEU A 21 12.88 -3.97 -6.59
CA LEU A 21 12.09 -4.02 -5.37
C LEU A 21 12.19 -5.39 -4.70
N ARG A 22 12.33 -6.46 -5.49
CA ARG A 22 12.56 -7.80 -4.96
C ARG A 22 13.99 -7.96 -4.45
N GLU A 23 14.96 -7.60 -5.25
CA GLU A 23 16.38 -7.84 -4.96
C GLU A 23 16.96 -6.91 -3.91
N GLU A 24 16.60 -5.63 -3.94
CA GLU A 24 17.19 -4.62 -3.06
C GLU A 24 16.32 -4.28 -1.85
N PHE A 25 15.01 -4.48 -1.95
CA PHE A 25 14.08 -4.08 -0.90
C PHE A 25 13.31 -5.25 -0.29
N GLY A 26 13.58 -6.47 -0.74
CA GLY A 26 12.98 -7.67 -0.15
C GLY A 26 11.49 -7.82 -0.36
N LYS A 27 10.91 -7.15 -1.36
CA LYS A 27 9.48 -7.30 -1.64
C LYS A 27 9.21 -8.65 -2.28
N GLU A 28 8.09 -9.25 -1.95
CA GLU A 28 7.71 -10.58 -2.43
C GLU A 28 6.47 -10.51 -3.32
N SER A 29 6.51 -11.22 -4.42
CA SER A 29 5.40 -11.34 -5.35
C SER A 29 5.58 -12.59 -6.20
N ASP A 30 4.47 -13.19 -6.59
CA ASP A 30 4.47 -14.34 -7.50
C ASP A 30 4.71 -13.92 -8.95
N ALA A 31 4.60 -12.63 -9.26
CA ALA A 31 4.83 -12.10 -10.59
C ALA A 31 6.31 -12.04 -10.93
N ASP A 32 6.64 -12.11 -12.22
CA ASP A 32 8.02 -12.01 -12.69
C ASP A 32 8.64 -10.66 -12.39
N LYS A 33 7.83 -9.60 -12.44
CA LYS A 33 8.27 -8.22 -12.25
C LYS A 33 7.52 -7.59 -11.09
N ILE A 34 8.19 -6.67 -10.40
CA ILE A 34 7.54 -5.81 -9.43
C ILE A 34 7.78 -4.38 -9.86
N ALA A 35 6.79 -3.78 -10.50
CA ALA A 35 6.90 -2.39 -10.97
C ALA A 35 6.68 -1.40 -9.84
N GLU A 36 5.73 -1.67 -8.95
CA GLU A 36 5.41 -0.82 -7.81
C GLU A 36 5.11 -1.67 -6.59
N SER A 37 5.43 -1.13 -5.40
CA SER A 37 4.97 -1.67 -4.13
C SER A 37 4.20 -0.56 -3.43
N TRP A 38 2.90 -0.76 -3.23
CA TRP A 38 2.02 0.22 -2.58
C TRP A 38 2.12 0.05 -1.08
N GLU A 39 3.04 0.79 -0.48
CA GLU A 39 3.39 0.65 0.94
C GLU A 39 2.29 1.13 1.87
N LEU A 40 1.66 2.25 1.56
CA LEU A 40 0.50 2.76 2.28
C LEU A 40 -0.58 3.04 1.26
N ALA A 41 -1.59 2.19 1.24
CA ALA A 41 -2.66 2.29 0.26
C ALA A 41 -3.99 1.84 0.87
N CYS A 42 -5.01 2.64 0.65
CA CYS A 42 -6.38 2.28 0.93
C CYS A 42 -7.20 2.65 -0.31
N HIS A 43 -6.98 1.92 -1.37
CA HIS A 43 -7.50 2.21 -2.71
C HIS A 43 -8.29 1.01 -3.21
N LYS A 44 -9.29 1.25 -4.07
CA LYS A 44 -10.11 0.17 -4.62
C LYS A 44 -9.29 -0.88 -5.37
N ASP A 45 -8.15 -0.47 -5.95
CA ASP A 45 -7.30 -1.36 -6.74
C ASP A 45 -6.19 -2.01 -5.91
N GLY A 46 -6.09 -1.68 -4.63
CA GLY A 46 -5.10 -2.30 -3.74
C GLY A 46 -5.10 -1.63 -2.39
N SER A 47 -5.12 -2.42 -1.34
CA SER A 47 -5.11 -1.92 0.03
C SER A 47 -4.06 -2.68 0.82
N SER A 48 -3.17 -1.95 1.49
CA SER A 48 -2.09 -2.53 2.28
C SER A 48 -2.65 -3.46 3.36
N ILE A 49 -1.87 -4.48 3.73
CA ILE A 49 -2.32 -5.52 4.65
C ILE A 49 -1.62 -5.34 6.00
N LEU A 50 -2.38 -5.37 7.08
CA LEU A 50 -1.83 -5.28 8.42
C LEU A 50 -1.05 -6.55 8.76
N THR A 51 0.16 -6.37 9.30
CA THR A 51 1.03 -7.48 9.70
C THR A 51 1.24 -7.53 11.22
N SER A 52 0.63 -6.61 11.97
CA SER A 52 0.81 -6.54 13.42
C SER A 52 -0.52 -6.33 14.13
N GLY A 53 -0.52 -6.60 15.44
CA GLY A 53 -1.67 -6.37 16.30
C GLY A 53 -2.77 -7.42 16.15
N SER A 54 -3.90 -7.17 16.80
CA SER A 54 -5.04 -8.09 16.79
C SER A 54 -5.76 -8.13 15.43
N ASP A 55 -5.55 -7.11 14.61
CA ASP A 55 -6.18 -7.02 13.28
C ASP A 55 -5.25 -7.46 12.15
N ALA A 56 -4.14 -8.13 12.47
CA ALA A 56 -3.23 -8.67 11.46
C ALA A 56 -3.99 -9.57 10.47
N GLY A 57 -3.70 -9.39 9.19
CA GLY A 57 -4.37 -10.11 8.11
C GLY A 57 -5.49 -9.33 7.45
N LEU A 58 -6.03 -8.31 8.10
CA LEU A 58 -7.00 -7.41 7.46
C LEU A 58 -6.26 -6.46 6.53
N ASN A 59 -6.92 -6.05 5.44
CA ASN A 59 -6.39 -4.94 4.67
C ASN A 59 -6.80 -3.62 5.33
N LEU A 60 -6.19 -2.54 4.88
CA LEU A 60 -6.41 -1.24 5.50
C LEU A 60 -7.86 -0.75 5.36
N ARG A 61 -8.53 -1.08 4.26
CA ARG A 61 -9.95 -0.74 4.09
C ARG A 61 -10.82 -1.45 5.13
N GLU A 62 -10.56 -2.75 5.34
CA GLU A 62 -11.29 -3.52 6.36
C GLU A 62 -11.02 -2.99 7.76
N TYR A 63 -9.77 -2.60 8.03
CA TYR A 63 -9.39 -2.00 9.31
C TYR A 63 -10.15 -0.69 9.56
N LEU A 64 -10.26 0.17 8.55
CA LEU A 64 -11.01 1.43 8.67
C LEU A 64 -12.51 1.19 8.87
N ASP A 65 -13.05 0.20 8.19
CA ASP A 65 -14.47 -0.14 8.35
C ASP A 65 -14.77 -0.64 9.76
N LYS A 66 -13.84 -1.36 10.37
CA LYS A 66 -13.99 -1.91 11.71
C LYS A 66 -13.75 -0.87 12.80
N ASN A 67 -12.70 -0.05 12.65
CA ASN A 67 -12.21 0.81 13.73
C ASN A 67 -12.48 2.31 13.51
N GLY A 68 -12.93 2.70 12.33
CA GLY A 68 -13.15 4.10 11.99
C GLY A 68 -11.85 4.83 11.65
N THR A 69 -11.96 6.13 11.43
CA THR A 69 -10.85 6.95 10.93
C THR A 69 -10.31 7.94 11.97
N ALA A 70 -10.73 7.84 13.23
CA ALA A 70 -10.31 8.77 14.28
C ALA A 70 -8.79 8.80 14.47
N PHE A 71 -8.11 7.69 14.23
CA PHE A 71 -6.65 7.61 14.38
C PHE A 71 -5.90 8.46 13.35
N LEU A 72 -6.56 8.93 12.30
CA LEU A 72 -5.95 9.82 11.32
C LEU A 72 -5.75 11.25 11.85
N GLY A 73 -6.33 11.56 13.01
CA GLY A 73 -6.16 12.84 13.67
C GLY A 73 -7.21 13.87 13.29
N THR A 74 -7.12 15.03 13.96
CA THR A 74 -8.13 16.08 13.83
C THR A 74 -8.10 16.76 12.46
N ASN A 75 -6.94 16.82 11.81
CA ASN A 75 -6.84 17.40 10.47
C ASN A 75 -7.54 16.56 9.40
N CYS A 76 -7.81 15.31 9.71
CA CYS A 76 -8.54 14.38 8.85
C CYS A 76 -9.92 14.02 9.39
N ALA A 77 -10.55 14.91 10.14
CA ALA A 77 -11.86 14.64 10.74
C ALA A 77 -12.92 14.27 9.70
N ASP A 78 -12.81 14.83 8.50
CA ASP A 78 -13.74 14.57 7.39
C ASP A 78 -13.30 13.44 6.47
N CYS A 79 -12.14 12.82 6.73
CA CYS A 79 -11.62 11.75 5.88
C CYS A 79 -12.37 10.46 6.13
N THR A 80 -12.79 9.79 5.07
CA THR A 80 -13.39 8.45 5.13
C THR A 80 -12.37 7.36 4.80
N THR A 81 -11.17 7.75 4.40
CA THR A 81 -10.08 6.85 4.06
C THR A 81 -8.75 7.57 4.30
N VAL A 82 -7.64 6.83 4.17
CA VAL A 82 -6.30 7.43 4.20
C VAL A 82 -6.13 8.26 2.94
N PRO A 83 -5.86 9.58 3.07
CA PRO A 83 -5.90 10.49 1.91
C PRO A 83 -4.64 10.49 1.06
N VAL A 84 -3.69 9.60 1.30
CA VAL A 84 -2.43 9.53 0.57
C VAL A 84 -2.14 8.10 0.14
N LEU A 85 -1.36 7.97 -0.92
CA LEU A 85 -0.85 6.70 -1.41
C LEU A 85 0.67 6.82 -1.45
N ILE A 86 1.37 5.94 -0.72
CA ILE A 86 2.83 5.92 -0.71
C ILE A 86 3.27 4.64 -1.40
N LYS A 87 4.10 4.77 -2.43
CA LYS A 87 4.56 3.62 -3.17
C LYS A 87 6.04 3.74 -3.55
N LEU A 88 6.68 2.59 -3.70
CA LEU A 88 8.01 2.48 -4.29
C LEU A 88 7.83 2.07 -5.75
N ILE A 89 8.59 2.68 -6.63
CA ILE A 89 8.48 2.45 -8.08
C ILE A 89 9.83 2.01 -8.61
N ASP A 90 9.84 0.92 -9.38
CA ASP A 90 11.01 0.47 -10.12
C ASP A 90 10.69 0.45 -11.62
N ALA A 91 11.04 1.53 -12.30
CA ALA A 91 10.85 1.66 -13.73
C ALA A 91 12.12 1.18 -14.46
N LYS A 92 12.06 0.01 -15.05
CA LYS A 92 13.14 -0.51 -15.91
C LYS A 92 13.05 0.05 -17.31
N GLN A 93 11.84 0.41 -17.74
CA GLN A 93 11.56 1.01 -19.05
C GLN A 93 10.76 2.29 -18.82
N ASP A 94 10.48 3.01 -19.89
CA ASP A 94 9.65 4.20 -19.82
C ASP A 94 8.25 3.84 -19.31
N LEU A 95 7.74 4.64 -18.38
CA LEU A 95 6.42 4.47 -17.84
C LEU A 95 5.36 4.79 -18.89
N SER A 96 4.28 4.00 -18.87
CA SER A 96 3.10 4.36 -19.64
C SER A 96 2.53 5.67 -19.11
N CYS A 97 2.11 6.54 -20.01
CA CYS A 97 1.47 7.80 -19.63
C CYS A 97 0.04 7.51 -19.17
N LEU A 98 -0.20 7.62 -17.86
CA LEU A 98 -1.51 7.41 -17.29
C LEU A 98 -2.02 8.70 -16.69
N LEU A 99 -3.30 8.98 -16.91
CA LEU A 99 -4.00 10.07 -16.25
C LEU A 99 -4.77 9.49 -15.07
N TYR A 100 -4.49 10.02 -13.90
CA TYR A 100 -5.16 9.61 -12.68
C TYR A 100 -6.25 10.61 -12.31
#